data_be04c8e77a01c3ce60850a6f6bf9ff5e
#
_entry.id   be04c8e77a01c3ce60850a6f6bf9ff5e
#
_cell.length_a   1.000
_cell.length_b   1.000
_cell.length_c   1.000
_cell.angle_alpha   90.00
_cell.angle_beta   90.00
_cell.angle_gamma   90.00
#
_symmetry.space_group_name_H-M   'P 1'
#
loop_
_entity.id
_entity.type
_entity.pdbx_description
1 polymer ?
#
loop_
_entity_poly.entity_id
_entity_poly.type
_entity_poly.pdbx_seq_one_letter_code
_entity_poly.pdbx_strand_id
1 'polypeptide(L)' 'MKRRELERILRQLGWKFLRHGGKHDVWTDEKREEAIPRHTEIHEKLAQAILRRAKGTP' A
#
# COMPACT_ATOMS: atom_id res chain seq x y z
N MET A 1 -7.84 4.09 8.39
CA MET A 1 -7.50 4.89 7.18
C MET A 1 -8.27 4.36 5.99
N LYS A 2 -8.83 5.23 5.19
CA LYS A 2 -9.50 4.80 3.96
C LYS A 2 -8.49 4.23 2.98
N ARG A 3 -8.87 3.15 2.29
CA ARG A 3 -7.96 2.53 1.33
C ARG A 3 -7.51 3.52 0.25
N ARG A 4 -8.44 4.33 -0.27
CA ARG A 4 -8.07 5.30 -1.32
C ARG A 4 -7.10 6.36 -0.79
N GLU A 5 -7.18 6.70 0.49
CA GLU A 5 -6.24 7.63 1.10
C GLU A 5 -4.85 6.99 1.15
N LEU A 6 -4.78 5.73 1.57
CA LEU A 6 -3.53 4.99 1.59
C LEU A 6 -2.93 4.91 0.18
N GLU A 7 -3.77 4.60 -0.81
CA GLU A 7 -3.30 4.51 -2.19
C GLU A 7 -2.79 5.86 -2.70
N ARG A 8 -3.46 6.94 -2.32
CA ARG A 8 -3.02 8.27 -2.71
C ARG A 8 -1.62 8.57 -2.17
N ILE A 9 -1.40 8.25 -0.91
CA ILE A 9 -0.09 8.46 -0.28
C ILE A 9 0.97 7.59 -0.95
N LEU A 10 0.63 6.33 -1.26
CA LEU A 10 1.55 5.44 -1.93
C LEU A 10 1.97 6.00 -3.30
N ARG A 11 1.02 6.55 -4.04
CA ARG A 11 1.35 7.16 -5.34
C ARG A 11 2.30 8.34 -5.17
N GLN A 12 2.12 9.13 -4.13
CA GLN A 12 3.01 10.25 -3.85
C GLN A 12 4.43 9.78 -3.53
N LEU A 13 4.55 8.57 -2.98
CA LEU A 13 5.84 7.98 -2.66
C LEU A 13 6.48 7.25 -3.86
N GLY A 14 5.80 7.25 -5.00
CA GLY A 14 6.34 6.61 -6.20
C GLY A 14 5.87 5.18 -6.39
N TRP A 15 4.90 4.73 -5.59
CA TRP A 15 4.34 3.39 -5.75
C TRP A 15 3.20 3.40 -6.74
N LYS A 16 2.96 2.28 -7.39
CA LYS A 16 1.90 2.14 -8.37
C LYS A 16 1.25 0.77 -8.23
N PHE A 17 0.01 0.67 -8.68
CA PHE A 17 -0.69 -0.61 -8.73
C PHE A 17 0.00 -1.53 -9.73
N LEU A 18 0.26 -2.76 -9.32
CA LEU A 18 0.91 -3.74 -10.17
C LEU A 18 -0.07 -4.78 -10.70
N ARG A 19 -0.79 -5.45 -9.81
CA ARG A 19 -1.73 -6.49 -10.22
C ARG A 19 -2.68 -6.82 -9.07
N HIS A 20 -3.79 -7.48 -9.42
CA HIS A 20 -4.66 -8.08 -8.43
C HIS A 20 -4.07 -9.42 -8.01
N GLY A 21 -3.89 -9.61 -6.72
CA GLY A 21 -3.53 -10.91 -6.18
C GLY A 21 -4.62 -11.34 -5.24
N GLY A 22 -5.09 -12.56 -5.29
CA GLY A 22 -6.07 -13.11 -4.38
C GLY A 22 -7.00 -12.09 -3.74
N LYS A 23 -6.88 -11.90 -2.42
CA LYS A 23 -7.70 -10.96 -1.66
C LYS A 23 -7.06 -9.59 -1.51
N HIS A 24 -5.89 -9.38 -2.10
CA HIS A 24 -5.12 -8.14 -1.97
C HIS A 24 -4.74 -7.61 -3.33
N ASP A 25 -4.55 -6.30 -3.40
CA ASP A 25 -3.91 -5.71 -4.56
C ASP A 25 -2.43 -5.60 -4.27
N VAL A 26 -1.61 -5.87 -5.28
CA VAL A 26 -0.16 -5.77 -5.13
C VAL A 26 0.29 -4.45 -5.74
N TRP A 27 1.00 -3.65 -4.95
CA TRP A 27 1.57 -2.38 -5.37
C TRP A 27 3.09 -2.48 -5.36
N THR A 28 3.75 -1.70 -6.18
CA THR A 28 5.21 -1.78 -6.33
C THR A 28 5.82 -0.41 -6.55
N ASP A 29 7.08 -0.28 -6.12
CA ASP A 29 7.93 0.86 -6.49
C ASP A 29 9.01 0.39 -7.47
N GLU A 30 8.82 -0.79 -8.09
CA GLU A 30 9.71 -1.45 -9.04
C GLU A 30 10.86 -2.18 -8.38
N LYS A 31 11.09 -1.96 -7.09
CA LYS A 31 12.11 -2.68 -6.31
C LYS A 31 11.47 -3.60 -5.29
N ARG A 32 10.31 -3.21 -4.77
CA ARG A 32 9.62 -3.95 -3.71
C ARG A 32 8.15 -4.07 -4.05
N GLU A 33 7.48 -4.97 -3.38
CA GLU A 33 6.05 -5.16 -3.53
C GLU A 33 5.39 -5.16 -2.16
N GLU A 34 4.18 -4.61 -2.10
CA GLU A 34 3.37 -4.61 -0.89
C GLU A 34 1.97 -5.07 -1.23
N ALA A 35 1.42 -5.94 -0.40
CA ALA A 35 0.05 -6.39 -0.54
C ALA A 35 -0.87 -5.44 0.22
N ILE A 36 -1.80 -4.82 -0.48
CA ILE A 36 -2.73 -3.85 0.10
C ILE A 36 -4.10 -4.49 0.15
N PRO A 37 -4.73 -4.61 1.33
CA PRO A 37 -6.06 -5.20 1.44
C PRO A 37 -7.08 -4.39 0.63
N ARG A 38 -8.06 -5.08 0.05
CA ARG A 38 -9.10 -4.41 -0.74
C ARG A 38 -10.26 -3.92 0.10
N HIS A 39 -10.10 -3.87 1.41
CA HIS A 39 -11.12 -3.31 2.29
C HIS A 39 -11.22 -1.81 2.09
N THR A 40 -12.43 -1.27 2.14
CA THR A 40 -12.64 0.17 2.03
C THR A 40 -11.94 0.91 3.16
N GLU A 41 -11.93 0.30 4.34
CA GLU A 41 -11.29 0.86 5.52
C GLU A 41 -10.13 -0.04 5.93
N ILE A 42 -8.94 0.51 5.99
CA ILE A 42 -7.73 -0.22 6.40
C ILE A 42 -7.45 0.08 7.87
N HIS A 43 -7.21 -0.97 8.66
CA HIS A 43 -6.87 -0.78 10.07
C HIS A 43 -5.66 0.15 10.18
N GLU A 44 -5.74 1.09 11.12
CA GLU A 44 -4.74 2.15 11.21
C GLU A 44 -3.32 1.61 11.41
N LYS A 45 -3.15 0.62 12.28
CA LYS A 45 -1.81 0.05 12.52
C LYS A 45 -1.26 -0.59 11.26
N LEU A 46 -2.12 -1.28 10.51
CA LEU A 46 -1.69 -1.91 9.26
C LEU A 46 -1.32 -0.86 8.23
N ALA A 47 -2.14 0.19 8.11
CA ALA A 47 -1.86 1.28 7.16
C ALA A 47 -0.52 1.94 7.48
N GLN A 48 -0.26 2.21 8.76
CA GLN A 48 0.99 2.84 9.17
C GLN A 48 2.19 1.92 8.89
N ALA A 49 2.02 0.61 9.11
CA ALA A 49 3.09 -0.35 8.83
C ALA A 49 3.40 -0.38 7.32
N ILE A 50 2.36 -0.38 6.49
CA ILE A 50 2.53 -0.36 5.05
C ILE A 50 3.28 0.90 4.62
N LEU A 51 2.86 2.06 5.13
CA LEU A 51 3.51 3.32 4.77
C LEU A 51 4.96 3.37 5.24
N ARG A 52 5.23 2.83 6.42
CA ARG A 52 6.60 2.78 6.94
C ARG A 52 7.50 1.98 6.00
N ARG A 53 7.03 0.82 5.57
CA ARG A 53 7.80 -0.01 4.64
C ARG A 53 7.93 0.66 3.28
N ALA A 54 6.85 1.31 2.82
CA ALA A 54 6.86 1.98 1.53
C ALA A 54 7.86 3.13 1.49
N LYS A 55 8.04 3.81 2.61
CA LYS A 55 9.01 4.91 2.70
C LYS A 55 10.45 4.41 2.76
N GLY A 56 10.65 3.11 2.94
CA GLY A 56 12.00 2.56 3.02
C GLY A 56 12.70 2.86 4.34
N THR A 57 11.96 3.20 5.37
CA THR A 57 12.55 3.46 6.69
C THR A 57 12.93 2.13 7.33
N PRO A 58 14.17 1.98 7.81
CA PRO A 58 14.60 0.76 8.46
C PRO A 58 13.81 0.49 9.73
#